data_d88296bdd6424d2e761d161f7870629a
#
_entry.id   d88296bdd6424d2e761d161f7870629a
#
_cell.length_a   1.000
_cell.length_b   1.000
_cell.length_c   1.000
_cell.angle_alpha   90.00
_cell.angle_beta   90.00
_cell.angle_gamma   90.00
#
_symmetry.space_group_name_H-M   'P 1'
#
loop_
_entity.id
_entity.type
_entity.pdbx_description
1 polymer ?
#
loop_
_entity_poly.entity_id
_entity_poly.type
_entity_poly.pdbx_seq_one_letter_code
_entity_poly.pdbx_strand_id
1 'polypeptide(L)'
;MKFSQMEYQRPNVDEMIEQYKQITERFPNCKNAKEQMKCILEHESIMKAYQTMSTLAYIHNSINTADEFYAQEKAFYNEKSPVIQEYEQAFLQVVYDSRFKKELEKELGTLFFENIKVALRSFSPEIIPLLQQE
;
A
#
# COMPACT_ATOMS: atom_id res chain seq x y z
N MET A 1 -18.64 -11.41 -5.50
CA MET A 1 -17.96 -12.68 -5.85
C MET A 1 -17.29 -13.25 -4.61
N LYS A 2 -17.46 -14.52 -4.36
CA LYS A 2 -16.80 -15.18 -3.23
C LYS A 2 -15.34 -15.42 -3.57
N PHE A 3 -14.46 -15.38 -2.55
CA PHE A 3 -13.03 -15.62 -2.76
C PHE A 3 -12.73 -16.96 -3.44
N SER A 4 -13.50 -17.99 -3.15
CA SER A 4 -13.34 -19.31 -3.78
C SER A 4 -13.62 -19.31 -5.28
N GLN A 5 -14.31 -18.29 -5.79
CA GLN A 5 -14.67 -18.14 -7.20
C GLN A 5 -13.75 -17.18 -7.96
N MET A 6 -12.86 -16.49 -7.24
CA MET A 6 -11.91 -15.55 -7.86
C MET A 6 -10.69 -16.29 -8.37
N GLU A 7 -10.26 -15.93 -9.57
CA GLU A 7 -9.04 -16.49 -10.16
C GLU A 7 -7.82 -15.80 -9.55
N TYR A 8 -6.88 -16.62 -9.03
CA TYR A 8 -5.66 -16.10 -8.47
C TYR A 8 -4.65 -15.78 -9.58
N GLN A 9 -4.06 -14.58 -9.50
CA GLN A 9 -2.98 -14.16 -10.37
C GLN A 9 -1.93 -13.44 -9.53
N ARG A 10 -0.67 -13.89 -9.63
CA ARG A 10 0.43 -13.21 -8.94
C ARG A 10 0.59 -11.80 -9.52
N PRO A 11 0.58 -10.75 -8.67
CA PRO A 11 0.79 -9.39 -9.16
C PRO A 11 2.19 -9.22 -9.74
N ASN A 12 2.30 -8.34 -10.74
CA ASN A 12 3.60 -7.91 -11.25
C ASN A 12 4.13 -6.80 -10.35
N VAL A 13 4.97 -7.18 -9.38
CA VAL A 13 5.48 -6.26 -8.35
C VAL A 13 6.38 -5.20 -8.96
N ASP A 14 7.20 -5.55 -9.96
CA ASP A 14 8.08 -4.58 -10.61
C ASP A 14 7.28 -3.47 -11.28
N GLU A 15 6.18 -3.83 -11.93
CA GLU A 15 5.26 -2.85 -12.53
C GLU A 15 4.59 -2.00 -11.47
N MET A 16 4.16 -2.60 -10.36
CA MET A 16 3.56 -1.87 -9.23
C MET A 16 4.52 -0.82 -8.67
N ILE A 17 5.76 -1.21 -8.47
CA ILE A 17 6.80 -0.31 -7.94
C ILE A 17 6.99 0.87 -8.89
N GLU A 18 7.05 0.60 -10.19
CA GLU A 18 7.19 1.66 -11.18
C GLU A 18 5.99 2.61 -11.16
N GLN A 19 4.78 2.07 -11.06
CA GLN A 19 3.56 2.87 -10.94
C GLN A 19 3.57 3.73 -9.67
N TYR A 20 4.02 3.17 -8.54
CA TYR A 20 4.11 3.91 -7.28
C TYR A 20 5.11 5.06 -7.38
N LYS A 21 6.26 4.83 -8.02
CA LYS A 21 7.26 5.88 -8.25
C LYS A 21 6.67 7.03 -9.08
N GLN A 22 5.96 6.69 -10.16
CA GLN A 22 5.36 7.68 -11.05
C GLN A 22 4.29 8.50 -10.33
N ILE A 23 3.43 7.85 -9.55
CA ILE A 23 2.37 8.53 -8.79
C ILE A 23 3.00 9.44 -7.73
N THR A 24 4.04 8.95 -7.02
CA THR A 24 4.72 9.71 -5.98
C THR A 24 5.38 10.97 -6.55
N GLU A 25 6.01 10.86 -7.73
CA GLU A 25 6.63 12.01 -8.41
C GLU A 25 5.59 12.99 -8.94
N ARG A 26 4.48 12.49 -9.45
CA ARG A 26 3.41 13.31 -10.04
C ARG A 26 2.61 14.08 -8.99
N PHE A 27 2.43 13.51 -7.81
CA PHE A 27 1.55 14.06 -6.77
C PHE A 27 1.92 15.51 -6.39
N PRO A 28 3.19 15.85 -6.05
CA PRO A 28 3.51 17.23 -5.68
C PRO A 28 3.35 18.23 -6.83
N ASN A 29 3.37 17.75 -8.07
CA ASN A 29 3.24 18.59 -9.26
C ASN A 29 1.82 18.78 -9.72
N CYS A 30 0.84 18.18 -9.05
CA CYS A 30 -0.57 18.38 -9.34
C CYS A 30 -0.96 19.84 -9.09
N LYS A 31 -1.85 20.36 -9.94
CA LYS A 31 -2.24 21.78 -9.94
C LYS A 31 -3.23 22.12 -8.82
N ASN A 32 -4.00 21.13 -8.36
CA ASN A 32 -5.05 21.35 -7.37
C ASN A 32 -5.32 20.07 -6.58
N ALA A 33 -6.17 20.20 -5.55
CA ALA A 33 -6.53 19.08 -4.70
C ALA A 33 -7.26 17.97 -5.46
N LYS A 34 -8.06 18.34 -6.46
CA LYS A 34 -8.81 17.35 -7.25
C LYS A 34 -7.87 16.41 -8.01
N GLU A 35 -6.80 16.94 -8.60
CA GLU A 35 -5.79 16.12 -9.27
C GLU A 35 -5.03 15.23 -8.26
N GLN A 36 -4.74 15.78 -7.07
CA GLN A 36 -4.11 14.99 -6.01
C GLN A 36 -5.02 13.87 -5.52
N MET A 37 -6.33 14.11 -5.45
CA MET A 37 -7.31 13.08 -5.11
C MET A 37 -7.27 11.93 -6.12
N LYS A 38 -7.13 12.22 -7.40
CA LYS A 38 -7.01 11.19 -8.42
C LYS A 38 -5.78 10.32 -8.20
N CYS A 39 -4.66 10.93 -7.82
CA CYS A 39 -3.43 10.17 -7.49
C CYS A 39 -3.65 9.25 -6.29
N ILE A 40 -4.32 9.74 -5.26
CA ILE A 40 -4.63 8.95 -4.06
C ILE A 40 -5.51 7.75 -4.42
N LEU A 41 -6.55 7.96 -5.24
CA LEU A 41 -7.45 6.88 -5.65
C LEU A 41 -6.74 5.86 -6.54
N GLU A 42 -5.86 6.32 -7.42
CA GLU A 42 -5.06 5.44 -8.27
C GLU A 42 -4.12 4.57 -7.44
N HIS A 43 -3.44 5.16 -6.46
CA HIS A 43 -2.59 4.43 -5.52
C HIS A 43 -3.39 3.38 -4.75
N GLU A 44 -4.56 3.77 -4.23
CA GLU A 44 -5.43 2.87 -3.48
C GLU A 44 -5.89 1.69 -4.34
N SER A 45 -6.23 1.95 -5.61
CA SER A 45 -6.66 0.90 -6.53
C SER A 45 -5.56 -0.15 -6.76
N ILE A 46 -4.31 0.29 -6.93
CA ILE A 46 -3.16 -0.60 -7.10
C ILE A 46 -2.97 -1.45 -5.85
N MET A 47 -3.01 -0.81 -4.67
CA MET A 47 -2.83 -1.51 -3.40
C MET A 47 -3.94 -2.51 -3.14
N LYS A 48 -5.20 -2.18 -3.44
CA LYS A 48 -6.33 -3.10 -3.26
C LYS A 48 -6.19 -4.33 -4.14
N ALA A 49 -5.78 -4.16 -5.39
CA ALA A 49 -5.57 -5.30 -6.28
C ALA A 49 -4.50 -6.25 -5.73
N TYR A 50 -3.39 -5.70 -5.24
CA TYR A 50 -2.33 -6.47 -4.62
C TYR A 50 -2.82 -7.20 -3.36
N GLN A 51 -3.53 -6.49 -2.48
CA GLN A 51 -4.04 -7.06 -1.23
C GLN A 51 -5.05 -8.18 -1.48
N THR A 52 -5.89 -8.04 -2.50
CA THR A 52 -6.86 -9.08 -2.87
C THR A 52 -6.14 -10.36 -3.27
N MET A 53 -5.13 -10.26 -4.11
CA MET A 53 -4.37 -11.44 -4.54
C MET A 53 -3.59 -12.06 -3.38
N SER A 54 -3.00 -11.23 -2.52
CA SER A 54 -2.31 -11.69 -1.31
C SER A 54 -3.26 -12.46 -0.40
N THR A 55 -4.44 -11.92 -0.16
CA THR A 55 -5.48 -12.55 0.67
C THR A 55 -5.89 -13.90 0.09
N LEU A 56 -6.10 -13.98 -1.23
CA LEU A 56 -6.43 -15.25 -1.90
C LEU A 56 -5.35 -16.29 -1.68
N ALA A 57 -4.08 -15.91 -1.84
CA ALA A 57 -2.96 -16.83 -1.64
C ALA A 57 -2.94 -17.38 -0.20
N TYR A 58 -3.13 -16.51 0.79
CA TYR A 58 -3.15 -16.92 2.20
C TYR A 58 -4.34 -17.81 2.51
N ILE A 59 -5.52 -17.52 1.97
CA ILE A 59 -6.73 -18.33 2.16
C ILE A 59 -6.52 -19.72 1.58
N HIS A 60 -6.05 -19.83 0.33
CA HIS A 60 -5.81 -21.12 -0.30
C HIS A 60 -4.75 -21.93 0.44
N ASN A 61 -3.68 -21.29 0.92
CA ASN A 61 -2.66 -21.97 1.69
C ASN A 61 -3.21 -22.50 3.02
N SER A 62 -4.10 -21.75 3.69
CA SER A 62 -4.68 -22.18 4.96
C SER A 62 -5.69 -23.33 4.79
N ILE A 63 -6.37 -23.41 3.63
CA ILE A 63 -7.30 -24.51 3.34
C ILE A 63 -6.53 -25.80 3.01
N ASN A 64 -5.43 -25.69 2.26
CA ASN A 64 -4.62 -26.83 1.87
C ASN A 64 -3.13 -26.52 2.06
N THR A 65 -2.63 -26.77 3.27
CA THR A 65 -1.24 -26.49 3.64
C THR A 65 -0.24 -27.39 2.91
N ALA A 66 -0.71 -28.50 2.32
CA ALA A 66 0.14 -29.42 1.56
C ALA A 66 0.38 -28.94 0.12
N ASP A 67 -0.35 -27.91 -0.35
CA ASP A 67 -0.19 -27.37 -1.69
C ASP A 67 1.04 -26.47 -1.75
N GLU A 68 2.07 -26.97 -2.44
CA GLU A 68 3.35 -26.26 -2.57
C GLU A 68 3.19 -24.94 -3.35
N PHE A 69 2.26 -24.87 -4.29
CA PHE A 69 2.05 -23.66 -5.09
C PHE A 69 1.69 -22.48 -4.20
N TYR A 70 0.68 -22.62 -3.35
CA TYR A 70 0.24 -21.51 -2.49
C TYR A 70 1.21 -21.25 -1.34
N ALA A 71 1.97 -22.25 -0.90
CA ALA A 71 3.05 -22.05 0.06
C ALA A 71 4.14 -21.14 -0.53
N GLN A 72 4.49 -21.35 -1.81
CA GLN A 72 5.45 -20.51 -2.52
C GLN A 72 4.90 -19.11 -2.75
N GLU A 73 3.59 -18.97 -3.05
CA GLU A 73 2.97 -17.67 -3.20
C GLU A 73 2.96 -16.89 -1.89
N LYS A 74 2.70 -17.54 -0.78
CA LYS A 74 2.80 -16.92 0.55
C LYS A 74 4.22 -16.41 0.82
N ALA A 75 5.23 -17.19 0.49
CA ALA A 75 6.63 -16.79 0.64
C ALA A 75 6.96 -15.57 -0.25
N PHE A 76 6.40 -15.53 -1.46
CA PHE A 76 6.54 -14.39 -2.35
C PHE A 76 6.05 -13.09 -1.69
N TYR A 77 4.85 -13.12 -1.09
CA TYR A 77 4.30 -11.93 -0.42
C TYR A 77 5.08 -11.55 0.82
N ASN A 78 5.57 -12.54 1.56
CA ASN A 78 6.41 -12.29 2.74
C ASN A 78 7.70 -11.56 2.36
N GLU A 79 8.25 -11.85 1.18
CA GLU A 79 9.44 -11.20 0.66
C GLU A 79 9.14 -9.81 0.08
N LYS A 80 8.06 -9.69 -0.70
CA LYS A 80 7.77 -8.48 -1.48
C LYS A 80 7.02 -7.40 -0.71
N SER A 81 6.19 -7.77 0.26
CA SER A 81 5.39 -6.79 0.98
C SER A 81 6.22 -5.72 1.69
N PRO A 82 7.34 -6.04 2.36
CA PRO A 82 8.18 -5.00 2.97
C PRO A 82 8.76 -4.03 1.93
N VAL A 83 9.12 -4.52 0.73
CA VAL A 83 9.64 -3.67 -0.35
C VAL A 83 8.56 -2.71 -0.84
N ILE A 84 7.36 -3.22 -1.10
CA ILE A 84 6.21 -2.40 -1.53
C ILE A 84 5.89 -1.36 -0.48
N GLN A 85 5.98 -1.71 0.79
CA GLN A 85 5.70 -0.81 1.91
C GLN A 85 6.62 0.41 1.93
N GLU A 86 7.89 0.25 1.53
CA GLU A 86 8.81 1.38 1.44
C GLU A 86 8.32 2.41 0.41
N TYR A 87 7.83 1.95 -0.74
CA TYR A 87 7.29 2.85 -1.78
C TYR A 87 5.96 3.47 -1.36
N GLU A 88 5.14 2.72 -0.63
CA GLU A 88 3.91 3.24 -0.06
C GLU A 88 4.19 4.37 0.93
N GLN A 89 5.19 4.21 1.79
CA GLN A 89 5.57 5.24 2.75
C GLN A 89 6.06 6.51 2.05
N ALA A 90 6.83 6.36 0.97
CA ALA A 90 7.28 7.51 0.20
C ALA A 90 6.08 8.29 -0.37
N PHE A 91 5.06 7.59 -0.85
CA PHE A 91 3.83 8.23 -1.33
C PHE A 91 3.07 8.90 -0.18
N LEU A 92 2.91 8.23 0.95
CA LEU A 92 2.22 8.79 2.11
C LEU A 92 2.91 10.06 2.61
N GLN A 93 4.25 10.11 2.53
CA GLN A 93 4.99 11.30 2.94
C GLN A 93 4.67 12.50 2.04
N VAL A 94 4.64 12.33 0.71
CA VAL A 94 4.31 13.44 -0.18
C VAL A 94 2.84 13.86 -0.04
N VAL A 95 1.95 12.93 0.30
CA VAL A 95 0.55 13.25 0.61
C VAL A 95 0.46 14.07 1.88
N TYR A 96 1.15 13.64 2.94
CA TYR A 96 1.17 14.36 4.21
C TYR A 96 1.70 15.79 4.06
N ASP A 97 2.69 15.97 3.18
CA ASP A 97 3.31 17.27 2.93
C ASP A 97 2.60 18.09 1.84
N SER A 98 1.38 17.68 1.44
CA SER A 98 0.64 18.35 0.38
C SER A 98 0.41 19.83 0.68
N ARG A 99 0.64 20.67 -0.34
CA ARG A 99 0.28 22.10 -0.27
C ARG A 99 -1.23 22.34 -0.28
N PHE A 100 -2.02 21.32 -0.66
CA PHE A 100 -3.49 21.37 -0.66
C PHE A 100 -4.08 20.57 0.49
N LYS A 101 -3.35 20.45 1.59
CA LYS A 101 -3.75 19.62 2.73
C LYS A 101 -5.13 19.95 3.27
N LYS A 102 -5.46 21.25 3.37
CA LYS A 102 -6.76 21.67 3.89
C LYS A 102 -7.91 21.19 3.00
N GLU A 103 -7.75 21.32 1.69
CA GLU A 103 -8.75 20.87 0.73
C GLU A 103 -8.90 19.35 0.76
N LEU A 104 -7.78 18.63 0.88
CA LEU A 104 -7.80 17.16 0.99
C LEU A 104 -8.47 16.73 2.28
N GLU A 105 -8.21 17.39 3.42
CA GLU A 105 -8.87 17.09 4.68
C GLU A 105 -10.38 17.28 4.61
N LYS A 106 -10.83 18.30 3.87
CA LYS A 106 -12.25 18.58 3.69
C LYS A 106 -12.95 17.45 2.96
N GLU A 107 -12.30 16.87 1.95
CA GLU A 107 -12.85 15.78 1.13
C GLU A 107 -12.70 14.41 1.78
N LEU A 108 -11.58 14.16 2.46
CA LEU A 108 -11.21 12.84 2.98
C LEU A 108 -11.41 12.72 4.49
N GLY A 109 -11.63 13.84 5.17
CA GLY A 109 -11.81 13.88 6.63
C GLY A 109 -10.48 14.10 7.36
N THR A 110 -10.61 14.63 8.60
CA THR A 110 -9.43 14.93 9.43
C THR A 110 -8.66 13.67 9.83
N LEU A 111 -9.37 12.54 10.00
CA LEU A 111 -8.74 11.27 10.38
C LEU A 111 -7.80 10.73 9.30
N PHE A 112 -8.01 11.11 8.04
CA PHE A 112 -7.15 10.67 6.94
C PHE A 112 -5.69 11.04 7.20
N PHE A 113 -5.42 12.31 7.50
CA PHE A 113 -4.04 12.77 7.75
C PHE A 113 -3.51 12.29 9.10
N GLU A 114 -4.37 12.15 10.10
CA GLU A 114 -3.96 11.56 11.37
C GLU A 114 -3.51 10.10 11.19
N ASN A 115 -4.23 9.34 10.38
CA ASN A 115 -3.88 7.96 10.08
C ASN A 115 -2.56 7.87 9.31
N ILE A 116 -2.32 8.79 8.36
CA ILE A 116 -1.04 8.85 7.64
C ILE A 116 0.10 9.14 8.61
N LYS A 117 -0.09 10.09 9.52
CA LYS A 117 0.90 10.45 10.53
C LYS A 117 1.28 9.25 11.39
N VAL A 118 0.29 8.48 11.85
CA VAL A 118 0.52 7.27 12.63
C VAL A 118 1.28 6.24 11.81
N ALA A 119 0.89 6.02 10.54
CA ALA A 119 1.55 5.07 9.67
C ALA A 119 3.01 5.43 9.43
N LEU A 120 3.30 6.71 9.19
CA LEU A 120 4.67 7.18 8.96
C LEU A 120 5.54 7.00 10.21
N ARG A 121 4.98 7.25 11.39
CA ARG A 121 5.70 7.04 12.66
C ARG A 121 5.96 5.58 12.94
N SER A 122 4.97 4.73 12.67
CA SER A 122 5.06 3.29 12.96
C SER A 122 6.17 2.60 12.18
N PHE A 123 6.50 3.12 11.00
CA PHE A 123 7.52 2.55 10.12
C PHE A 123 8.81 3.37 10.07
N SER A 124 8.94 4.38 10.95
CA SER A 124 10.16 5.17 11.03
C SER A 124 11.32 4.32 11.57
N PRO A 125 12.50 4.37 10.92
CA PRO A 125 13.66 3.66 11.44
C PRO A 125 14.06 4.09 12.85
N GLU A 126 13.70 5.31 13.26
CA GLU A 126 13.99 5.83 14.59
C GLU A 126 13.17 5.15 15.68
N ILE A 127 11.97 4.65 15.34
CA ILE A 127 11.08 3.98 16.29
C ILE A 127 11.50 2.53 16.53
N ILE A 128 12.02 1.86 15.50
CA ILE A 128 12.40 0.44 15.57
C ILE A 128 13.38 0.16 16.71
N PRO A 129 14.49 0.94 16.92
CA PRO A 129 15.37 0.71 18.03
C PRO A 129 14.69 0.87 19.41
N LEU A 130 13.75 1.81 19.53
CA LEU A 130 13.01 2.02 20.77
C LEU A 130 12.10 0.83 21.08
N LEU A 131 11.43 0.28 20.06
CA LEU A 131 10.59 -0.90 20.23
C LEU A 131 11.39 -2.13 20.59
N GLN A 132 12.61 -2.27 20.07
CA GLN A 132 13.48 -3.39 20.36
C GLN A 132 14.07 -3.36 21.77
N GLN A 133 14.10 -2.18 22.40
CA GLN A 133 14.61 -2.01 23.78
C GLN A 133 13.57 -2.42 24.83
N GLU A 134 12.32 -2.54 24.45
CA GLU A 134 11.25 -3.00 25.32
C GLU A 134 11.14 -4.52 25.31
#